data_f99c856aa3ec6a93a9fe5701e0d5b439
#
_entry.id   f99c856aa3ec6a93a9fe5701e0d5b439
#
_cell.length_a   1.000
_cell.length_b   1.000
_cell.length_c   1.000
_cell.angle_alpha   90.00
_cell.angle_beta   90.00
_cell.angle_gamma   90.00
#
_symmetry.space_group_name_H-M   'P 1'
#
loop_
_entity.id
_entity.type
_entity.pdbx_description
1 polymer ?
#
loop_
_entity_poly.entity_id
_entity_poly.type
_entity_poly.pdbx_seq_one_letter_code
_entity_poly.pdbx_strand_id
1 'polypeptide(L)'
;MSLPQAHAGVNPPLQHQTILVLGDSISAGFGIDKEQGWVSLLANKLKKDHIKTTLINASISGETTSGGANRLKAILKKHKPSLVILELGGNDGLRGTPIKLMSQNLSYMI
;
A
#
# COMPACT_ATOMS: atom_id res chain seq x y z
N MET A 1 -9.26 -11.15 29.66
CA MET A 1 -9.38 -11.05 29.20
C MET A 1 -9.22 -10.56 28.81
N SER A 2 -9.25 -10.53 28.92
CA SER A 2 -9.29 -10.24 28.51
C SER A 2 -9.18 -9.58 28.12
N LEU A 3 -9.24 -9.28 28.37
CA LEU A 3 -9.33 -8.70 27.96
C LEU A 3 -9.21 -7.96 27.61
N PRO A 4 -9.29 -8.01 27.72
CA PRO A 4 -9.24 -7.29 27.34
C PRO A 4 -9.13 -6.56 27.03
N GLN A 5 -9.22 -6.47 27.27
CA GLN A 5 -9.21 -6.02 26.99
C GLN A 5 -9.04 -5.22 26.77
N ALA A 6 -9.15 -5.18 27.00
CA ALA A 6 -9.08 -4.71 26.74
C ALA A 6 -8.90 -4.10 26.54
N HIS A 7 -9.10 -4.08 26.63
CA HIS A 7 -8.91 -3.73 26.37
C HIS A 7 -8.94 -3.03 26.10
N ALA A 8 -9.54 -3.04 26.38
CA ALA A 8 -9.67 -2.56 26.17
C ALA A 8 -9.44 -2.00 25.76
N GLY A 9 -9.88 -2.29 25.36
CA GLY A 9 -9.62 -1.46 24.67
C GLY A 9 -8.42 -1.08 24.52
N VAL A 10 -7.86 -1.35 24.89
CA VAL A 10 -6.80 -0.89 24.72
C VAL A 10 -6.08 -1.56 23.95
N ASN A 11 -6.11 -1.47 23.06
CA ASN A 11 -5.44 -1.89 22.18
C ASN A 11 -4.05 -1.86 22.40
N PRO A 12 -3.27 -2.66 21.86
CA PRO A 12 -1.89 -2.47 21.88
C PRO A 12 -1.51 -1.51 20.79
N PRO A 13 -1.86 -0.30 20.96
CA PRO A 13 -1.63 0.67 19.91
C PRO A 13 -0.17 0.87 19.66
N LEU A 14 0.68 0.33 20.49
CA LEU A 14 2.09 0.55 20.36
C LEU A 14 2.81 -0.48 19.52
N GLN A 15 2.09 -1.47 18.99
CA GLN A 15 2.72 -2.43 18.12
C GLN A 15 3.14 -1.78 16.81
N HIS A 16 4.31 -2.15 16.36
CA HIS A 16 4.82 -1.65 15.08
C HIS A 16 3.97 -2.18 13.94
N GLN A 17 3.54 -1.27 13.05
CA GLN A 17 2.75 -1.62 11.87
C GLN A 17 3.63 -1.56 10.63
N THR A 18 3.41 -2.48 9.72
CA THR A 18 4.07 -2.45 8.41
C THR A 18 3.00 -2.24 7.35
N ILE A 19 3.12 -1.16 6.61
CA ILE A 19 2.19 -0.80 5.55
C ILE A 19 2.90 -0.93 4.22
N LEU A 20 2.33 -1.72 3.33
CA LEU A 20 2.84 -1.88 1.98
C LEU A 20 2.02 -1.03 1.03
N VAL A 21 2.69 -0.25 0.20
CA VAL A 21 2.04 0.49 -0.89
C VAL A 21 2.43 -0.17 -2.20
N LEU A 22 1.44 -0.61 -2.96
CA LEU A 22 1.63 -1.16 -4.29
C LEU A 22 0.89 -0.28 -5.27
N GLY A 23 1.62 0.52 -6.00
CA GLY A 23 1.04 1.48 -6.92
C GLY A 23 1.89 1.72 -8.16
N ASP A 24 1.56 2.78 -8.86
CA ASP A 24 2.23 3.17 -10.09
C ASP A 24 3.09 4.43 -9.89
N SER A 25 3.26 5.24 -10.93
CA SER A 25 4.09 6.44 -10.87
C SER A 25 3.60 7.46 -9.84
N ILE A 26 2.31 7.51 -9.57
CA ILE A 26 1.76 8.45 -8.59
C ILE A 26 2.31 8.12 -7.20
N SER A 27 2.34 6.86 -6.85
CA SER A 27 2.87 6.42 -5.55
C SER A 27 4.39 6.34 -5.54
N ALA A 28 5.00 6.06 -6.70
CA ALA A 28 6.46 6.02 -6.80
C ALA A 28 7.09 7.41 -6.75
N GLY A 29 6.30 8.47 -6.95
CA GLY A 29 6.81 9.83 -6.91
C GLY A 29 7.52 10.25 -8.18
N PHE A 30 7.13 9.67 -9.32
CA PHE A 30 7.74 10.00 -10.61
C PHE A 30 7.57 11.48 -10.94
N GLY A 31 8.68 12.13 -11.25
CA GLY A 31 8.67 13.53 -11.69
C GLY A 31 8.60 14.56 -10.57
N ILE A 32 8.62 14.15 -9.31
CA ILE A 32 8.63 15.09 -8.18
C ILE A 32 9.72 14.69 -7.19
N ASP A 33 10.08 15.60 -6.32
CA ASP A 33 11.03 15.29 -5.25
C ASP A 33 10.45 14.20 -4.37
N LYS A 34 11.28 13.24 -4.00
CA LYS A 34 10.83 12.08 -3.24
C LYS A 34 10.09 12.46 -1.96
N GLU A 35 10.57 13.49 -1.27
CA GLU A 35 9.95 13.94 -0.02
C GLU A 35 8.56 14.54 -0.20
N GLN A 36 8.22 14.92 -1.42
CA GLN A 36 6.94 15.54 -1.74
C GLN A 36 5.89 14.53 -2.23
N GLY A 37 6.29 13.27 -2.44
CA GLY A 37 5.36 12.24 -2.82
C GLY A 37 4.42 11.88 -1.67
N TRP A 38 3.20 11.42 -2.00
CA TRP A 38 2.21 11.18 -0.96
C TRP A 38 2.63 10.10 0.04
N VAL A 39 3.40 9.10 -0.40
CA VAL A 39 3.86 8.05 0.50
C VAL A 39 4.82 8.61 1.56
N SER A 40 5.74 9.49 1.14
CA SER A 40 6.65 10.15 2.07
C SER A 40 5.89 11.08 3.02
N LEU A 41 4.91 11.80 2.51
CA LEU A 41 4.09 12.67 3.34
C LEU A 41 3.31 11.87 4.38
N LEU A 42 2.77 10.72 3.99
CA LEU A 42 2.09 9.83 4.92
C LEU A 42 3.04 9.31 5.99
N ALA A 43 4.24 8.88 5.59
CA ALA A 43 5.24 8.39 6.54
C ALA A 43 5.59 9.47 7.57
N ASN A 44 5.77 10.69 7.11
CA ASN A 44 6.09 11.82 7.99
C ASN A 44 4.94 12.12 8.95
N LYS A 45 3.72 12.05 8.46
CA LYS A 45 2.53 12.30 9.28
C LYS A 45 2.40 11.25 10.37
N LEU A 46 2.60 9.98 10.03
CA LEU A 46 2.52 8.91 11.01
C LEU A 46 3.62 9.06 12.07
N LYS A 47 4.82 9.43 11.65
CA LYS A 47 5.92 9.67 12.59
C LYS A 47 5.61 10.83 13.50
N LYS A 48 5.06 11.92 12.96
CA LYS A 48 4.69 13.09 13.74
C LYS A 48 3.63 12.75 14.78
N ASP A 49 2.71 11.89 14.43
CA ASP A 49 1.64 11.45 15.34
C ASP A 49 2.08 10.31 16.27
N HIS A 50 3.37 9.98 16.27
CA HIS A 50 3.96 8.93 17.13
C HIS A 50 3.40 7.54 16.86
N ILE A 51 2.95 7.28 15.64
CA ILE A 51 2.47 5.97 15.25
C ILE A 51 3.65 5.17 14.70
N LYS A 52 3.98 4.08 15.36
CA LYS A 52 5.12 3.24 14.96
C LYS A 52 4.76 2.48 13.69
N THR A 53 5.36 2.89 12.59
CA THR A 53 5.03 2.35 11.27
C THR A 53 6.27 2.26 10.40
N THR A 54 6.35 1.19 9.61
CA THR A 54 7.27 1.10 8.50
C THR A 54 6.44 1.14 7.23
N LEU A 55 6.73 2.08 6.34
CA LEU A 55 6.08 2.14 5.03
C LEU A 55 7.01 1.55 4.00
N ILE A 56 6.54 0.55 3.29
CA ILE A 56 7.27 -0.09 2.20
C ILE A 56 6.59 0.32 0.92
N ASN A 57 7.28 1.11 0.10
CA ASN A 57 6.74 1.56 -1.16
C ASN A 57 7.25 0.65 -2.28
N ALA A 58 6.41 -0.28 -2.72
CA ALA A 58 6.73 -1.21 -3.79
C ALA A 58 6.16 -0.76 -5.13
N SER A 59 5.88 0.54 -5.26
CA SER A 59 5.28 1.10 -6.46
C SER A 59 6.29 1.18 -7.60
N ILE A 60 5.82 0.97 -8.81
CA ILE A 60 6.64 1.02 -10.02
C ILE A 60 5.93 1.90 -11.05
N SER A 61 6.67 2.86 -11.61
CA SER A 61 6.13 3.70 -12.69
C SER A 61 5.70 2.83 -13.87
N GLY A 62 4.50 3.09 -14.39
CA GLY A 62 3.96 2.31 -15.49
C GLY A 62 3.21 1.05 -15.08
N GLU A 63 3.16 0.73 -13.80
CA GLU A 63 2.52 -0.51 -13.34
C GLU A 63 1.03 -0.54 -13.69
N THR A 64 0.56 -1.72 -14.07
CA THR A 64 -0.85 -1.97 -14.36
C THR A 64 -1.43 -2.88 -13.29
N THR A 65 -2.76 -3.08 -13.33
CA THR A 65 -3.39 -4.02 -12.40
C THR A 65 -2.88 -5.45 -12.62
N SER A 66 -2.59 -5.85 -13.85
CA SER A 66 -2.00 -7.17 -14.13
C SER A 66 -0.61 -7.32 -13.53
N GLY A 67 0.24 -6.29 -13.70
CA GLY A 67 1.58 -6.32 -13.14
C GLY A 67 1.55 -6.36 -11.62
N GLY A 68 0.68 -5.57 -11.02
CA GLY A 68 0.51 -5.58 -9.56
C GLY A 68 0.05 -6.95 -9.05
N ALA A 69 -0.94 -7.53 -9.71
CA ALA A 69 -1.45 -8.85 -9.34
C ALA A 69 -0.35 -9.91 -9.42
N ASN A 70 0.52 -9.82 -10.43
CA ASN A 70 1.61 -10.78 -10.60
C ASN A 70 2.68 -10.67 -9.51
N ARG A 71 2.88 -9.48 -8.95
CA ARG A 71 3.95 -9.24 -7.96
C ARG A 71 3.49 -9.38 -6.52
N LEU A 72 2.20 -9.17 -6.26
CA LEU A 72 1.71 -8.99 -4.90
C LEU A 72 2.00 -10.18 -3.99
N LYS A 73 1.79 -11.39 -4.46
CA LYS A 73 1.96 -12.58 -3.62
C LYS A 73 3.36 -12.70 -3.06
N ALA A 74 4.38 -12.49 -3.90
CA ALA A 74 5.77 -12.57 -3.47
C ALA A 74 6.10 -11.44 -2.48
N ILE A 75 5.56 -10.25 -2.71
CA ILE A 75 5.80 -9.11 -1.85
C ILE A 75 5.17 -9.33 -0.47
N LEU A 76 3.95 -9.85 -0.45
CA LEU A 76 3.27 -10.17 0.81
C LEU A 76 4.05 -11.20 1.60
N LYS A 77 4.57 -12.21 0.92
CA LYS A 77 5.34 -13.27 1.57
C LYS A 77 6.63 -12.73 2.17
N LYS A 78 7.28 -11.80 1.46
CA LYS A 78 8.54 -11.22 1.91
C LYS A 78 8.37 -10.28 3.09
N HIS A 79 7.37 -9.41 3.03
CA HIS A 79 7.24 -8.31 3.99
C HIS A 79 6.20 -8.54 5.06
N LYS A 80 5.23 -9.41 4.82
CA LYS A 80 4.15 -9.73 5.76
C LYS A 80 3.51 -8.46 6.36
N PRO A 81 3.05 -7.54 5.52
CA PRO A 81 2.50 -6.29 6.03
C PRO A 81 1.19 -6.50 6.77
N SER A 82 0.86 -5.58 7.67
CA SER A 82 -0.43 -5.58 8.35
C SER A 82 -1.49 -4.84 7.55
N LEU A 83 -1.06 -3.98 6.62
CA LEU A 83 -1.98 -3.21 5.78
C LEU A 83 -1.37 -3.07 4.39
N VAL A 84 -2.21 -3.19 3.36
CA VAL A 84 -1.78 -2.97 1.98
C VAL A 84 -2.64 -1.86 1.37
N ILE A 85 -1.99 -0.90 0.74
CA ILE A 85 -2.66 0.14 -0.02
C ILE A 85 -2.38 -0.11 -1.49
N LEU A 86 -3.45 -0.28 -2.27
CA LEU A 86 -3.36 -0.48 -3.72
C LEU A 86 -3.76 0.81 -4.42
N GLU A 87 -2.85 1.31 -5.28
CA GLU A 87 -3.14 2.49 -6.07
C GLU A 87 -2.79 2.16 -7.52
N LEU A 88 -3.69 1.50 -8.25
CA LEU A 88 -3.48 0.99 -9.61
C LEU A 88 -4.72 1.21 -10.46
N GLY A 89 -4.53 1.26 -11.77
CA GLY A 89 -5.63 1.36 -12.72
C GLY A 89 -5.43 2.46 -13.76
N GLY A 90 -4.67 3.50 -13.44
CA GLY A 90 -4.45 4.60 -14.38
C GLY A 90 -3.76 4.15 -15.64
N ASN A 91 -2.73 3.32 -15.54
CA ASN A 91 -2.02 2.83 -16.72
C ASN A 91 -2.85 1.84 -17.52
N ASP A 92 -3.70 1.06 -16.85
CA ASP A 92 -4.65 0.22 -17.56
C ASP A 92 -5.55 1.07 -18.46
N GLY A 93 -6.05 2.19 -17.92
CA GLY A 93 -6.87 3.11 -18.69
C GLY A 93 -6.14 3.67 -19.90
N LEU A 94 -4.89 4.09 -19.72
CA LEU A 94 -4.07 4.63 -20.79
C LEU A 94 -3.80 3.60 -21.89
N ARG A 95 -3.71 2.33 -21.53
CA ARG A 95 -3.45 1.23 -22.47
C ARG A 95 -4.71 0.64 -23.07
N GLY A 96 -5.87 1.10 -22.66
CA GLY A 96 -7.13 0.58 -23.16
C GLY A 96 -7.51 -0.79 -22.64
N THR A 97 -7.01 -1.16 -21.46
CA THR A 97 -7.33 -2.45 -20.84
C THR A 97 -8.82 -2.53 -20.57
N PRO A 98 -9.48 -3.64 -20.92
CA PRO A 98 -10.91 -3.78 -20.64
C PRO A 98 -11.21 -3.64 -19.14
N ILE A 99 -12.27 -2.92 -18.83
CA ILE A 99 -12.68 -2.70 -17.44
C ILE A 99 -12.90 -4.01 -16.71
N LYS A 100 -13.45 -5.00 -17.39
CA LYS A 100 -13.67 -6.32 -16.80
C LYS A 100 -12.36 -6.93 -16.30
N LEU A 101 -11.29 -6.81 -17.07
CA LEU A 101 -10.00 -7.36 -16.69
C LEU A 101 -9.41 -6.59 -15.51
N MET A 102 -9.51 -5.26 -15.53
CA MET A 102 -9.07 -4.44 -14.40
C MET A 102 -9.80 -4.86 -13.13
N SER A 103 -11.11 -5.02 -13.22
CA SER A 103 -11.94 -5.42 -12.09
C SER A 103 -11.53 -6.79 -11.54
N GLN A 104 -11.26 -7.74 -12.44
CA GLN A 104 -10.80 -9.07 -12.04
C GLN A 104 -9.46 -9.01 -11.33
N ASN A 105 -8.52 -8.22 -11.85
CA ASN A 105 -7.20 -8.09 -11.25
C ASN A 105 -7.29 -7.45 -9.86
N LEU A 106 -8.07 -6.40 -9.71
CA LEU A 106 -8.25 -5.74 -8.41
C LEU A 106 -8.93 -6.68 -7.41
N SER A 107 -9.95 -7.39 -7.85
CA SER A 107 -10.64 -8.36 -6.99
C SER A 107 -9.70 -9.47 -6.53
N TYR A 108 -8.82 -9.92 -7.41
CA TYR A 108 -7.84 -10.94 -7.06
C TYR A 108 -6.87 -10.45 -5.98
N MET A 109 -6.46 -9.18 -6.07
CA MET A 109 -5.51 -8.62 -5.10
C MET A 109 -6.14 -8.30 -3.74
N ILE A 110 -7.43 -8.05 -3.72
CA ILE A 110 -8.14 -7.76 -2.49
C ILE A 110 -8.52 -9.04 -1.78
#